data_ec2ea7c843a82a492812523e5db758dc
#
_entry.id   ec2ea7c843a82a492812523e5db758dc
#
_cell.length_a   1.000
_cell.length_b   1.000
_cell.length_c   1.000
_cell.angle_alpha   90.00
_cell.angle_beta   90.00
_cell.angle_gamma   90.00
#
_symmetry.space_group_name_H-M   'P 1'
#
loop_
_entity.id
_entity.type
_entity.pdbx_description
1 polymer ?
#
loop_
_entity_poly.entity_id
_entity_poly.type
_entity_poly.pdbx_seq_one_letter_code
_entity_poly.pdbx_strand_id
1 'polypeptide(L)'
;VCSPIITINVFAKYHMPRILTQFRKTYPRIEIHMKSGFSHDRYRDFLEGKYHICIVRGEHNWNEEKRLLWQDPLCAFSKDSLNMDLLPSYPYIHYMTDPLFQNVLDDWWYAHYKKPPFTIIETDAMDTCLKMVQEGLGFTLLSRSCGQDTPHIHPTVLTTVEGKPLLRETWMFYRHNYHLLTSVKAFVDFMKEKY
;
A
#
# COMPACT_ATOMS: atom_id res chain seq x y z
N VAL A 1 8.80 -27.59 1.51
CA VAL A 1 9.68 -26.50 2.00
C VAL A 1 8.86 -25.23 2.02
N CYS A 2 8.75 -24.57 3.16
CA CYS A 2 7.89 -23.40 3.39
C CYS A 2 8.65 -22.10 3.16
N SER A 3 8.00 -21.09 2.51
CA SER A 3 8.48 -19.71 2.40
C SER A 3 7.59 -18.79 3.23
N PRO A 4 8.03 -18.37 4.42
CA PRO A 4 7.30 -17.41 5.22
C PRO A 4 7.46 -16.00 4.65
N ILE A 5 6.34 -15.44 4.16
CA ILE A 5 6.24 -14.11 3.56
C ILE A 5 5.35 -13.24 4.42
N ILE A 6 5.74 -12.00 4.61
CA ILE A 6 4.94 -11.00 5.29
C ILE A 6 4.70 -9.82 4.34
N THR A 7 3.48 -9.29 4.32
CA THR A 7 3.12 -8.22 3.39
C THR A 7 2.05 -7.29 3.96
N ILE A 8 1.83 -6.16 3.30
CA ILE A 8 0.74 -5.24 3.61
C ILE A 8 -0.59 -5.73 3.02
N ASN A 9 -1.71 -5.32 3.66
CA ASN A 9 -3.05 -5.74 3.26
C ASN A 9 -3.37 -5.41 1.79
N VAL A 10 -3.02 -4.22 1.33
CA VAL A 10 -3.31 -3.76 -0.04
C VAL A 10 -2.56 -4.62 -1.08
N PHE A 11 -1.28 -4.88 -0.87
CA PHE A 11 -0.49 -5.72 -1.78
C PHE A 11 -0.96 -7.19 -1.72
N ALA A 12 -1.32 -7.67 -0.52
CA ALA A 12 -1.91 -8.99 -0.33
C ALA A 12 -3.22 -9.17 -1.13
N LYS A 13 -4.10 -8.17 -1.09
CA LYS A 13 -5.41 -8.22 -1.75
C LYS A 13 -5.28 -8.12 -3.29
N TYR A 14 -4.50 -7.18 -3.79
CA TYR A 14 -4.55 -6.80 -5.20
C TYR A 14 -3.42 -7.38 -6.07
N HIS A 15 -2.29 -7.75 -5.49
CA HIS A 15 -1.13 -8.23 -6.25
C HIS A 15 -0.78 -9.69 -5.98
N MET A 16 -0.78 -10.11 -4.71
CA MET A 16 -0.35 -11.45 -4.34
C MET A 16 -1.16 -12.59 -4.97
N PRO A 17 -2.48 -12.52 -5.17
CA PRO A 17 -3.21 -13.64 -5.79
C PRO A 17 -2.68 -13.99 -7.17
N ARG A 18 -2.42 -12.99 -8.03
CA ARG A 18 -1.86 -13.20 -9.37
C ARG A 18 -0.40 -13.67 -9.31
N ILE A 19 0.39 -13.09 -8.43
CA ILE A 19 1.79 -13.48 -8.20
C ILE A 19 1.86 -14.94 -7.79
N LEU A 20 1.11 -15.34 -6.76
CA LEU A 20 1.11 -16.70 -6.23
C LEU A 20 0.56 -17.72 -7.23
N THR A 21 -0.44 -17.36 -8.02
CA THR A 21 -0.95 -18.23 -9.10
C THR A 21 0.14 -18.55 -10.11
N GLN A 22 0.94 -17.55 -10.50
CA GLN A 22 2.05 -17.76 -11.44
C GLN A 22 3.21 -18.50 -10.79
N PHE A 23 3.57 -18.10 -9.57
CA PHE A 23 4.65 -18.76 -8.81
C PHE A 23 4.38 -20.26 -8.63
N ARG A 24 3.18 -20.65 -8.25
CA ARG A 24 2.82 -22.06 -8.06
C ARG A 24 2.84 -22.90 -9.33
N LYS A 25 2.67 -22.30 -10.51
CA LYS A 25 2.85 -23.02 -11.80
C LYS A 25 4.30 -23.44 -11.99
N THR A 26 5.25 -22.58 -11.58
CA THR A 26 6.69 -22.86 -11.73
C THR A 26 7.23 -23.70 -10.56
N TYR A 27 6.70 -23.48 -9.34
CA TYR A 27 7.18 -24.13 -8.11
C TYR A 27 6.03 -24.82 -7.33
N PRO A 28 5.40 -25.88 -7.89
CA PRO A 28 4.18 -26.47 -7.32
C PRO A 28 4.36 -27.11 -5.95
N ARG A 29 5.62 -27.47 -5.57
CA ARG A 29 5.96 -28.12 -4.28
C ARG A 29 6.38 -27.13 -3.17
N ILE A 30 6.42 -25.83 -3.46
CA ILE A 30 6.76 -24.82 -2.45
C ILE A 30 5.46 -24.35 -1.77
N GLU A 31 5.42 -24.47 -0.46
CA GLU A 31 4.35 -23.92 0.36
C GLU A 31 4.65 -22.45 0.69
N ILE A 32 3.64 -21.61 0.62
CA ILE A 32 3.71 -20.18 0.98
C ILE A 32 2.89 -19.94 2.23
N HIS A 33 3.54 -19.48 3.28
CA HIS A 33 2.87 -18.95 4.47
C HIS A 33 2.91 -17.43 4.42
N MET A 34 1.77 -16.82 4.14
CA MET A 34 1.65 -15.37 4.02
C MET A 34 0.86 -14.79 5.19
N LYS A 35 1.38 -13.73 5.80
CA LYS A 35 0.67 -12.92 6.79
C LYS A 35 0.60 -11.48 6.28
N SER A 36 -0.57 -10.84 6.39
CA SER A 36 -0.75 -9.44 6.00
C SER A 36 -1.06 -8.54 7.20
N GLY A 37 -0.92 -7.23 7.02
CA GLY A 37 -1.17 -6.24 8.06
C GLY A 37 -0.65 -4.86 7.69
N PHE A 38 -0.48 -3.99 8.68
CA PHE A 38 0.10 -2.67 8.49
C PHE A 38 1.63 -2.74 8.31
N SER A 39 2.20 -1.80 7.56
CA SER A 39 3.64 -1.80 7.21
C SER A 39 4.54 -1.82 8.44
N HIS A 40 4.24 -1.00 9.45
CA HIS A 40 5.04 -0.90 10.67
C HIS A 40 5.14 -2.24 11.42
N ASP A 41 4.02 -2.92 11.66
CA ASP A 41 4.00 -4.21 12.37
C ASP A 41 4.68 -5.30 11.57
N ARG A 42 4.45 -5.33 10.25
CA ARG A 42 5.06 -6.33 9.37
C ARG A 42 6.56 -6.15 9.28
N TYR A 43 7.03 -4.90 9.19
CA TYR A 43 8.46 -4.63 9.15
C TYR A 43 9.15 -5.01 10.48
N ARG A 44 8.51 -4.74 11.62
CA ARG A 44 9.00 -5.18 12.93
C ARG A 44 9.11 -6.71 13.02
N ASP A 45 8.06 -7.45 12.63
CA ASP A 45 8.10 -8.93 12.62
C ASP A 45 9.25 -9.48 11.73
N PHE A 46 9.56 -8.79 10.62
CA PHE A 46 10.67 -9.12 9.75
C PHE A 46 12.03 -8.86 10.41
N LEU A 47 12.22 -7.71 11.07
CA LEU A 47 13.44 -7.39 11.81
C LEU A 47 13.73 -8.42 12.92
N GLU A 48 12.69 -8.90 13.58
CA GLU A 48 12.78 -9.95 14.61
C GLU A 48 13.09 -11.35 14.04
N GLY A 49 13.27 -11.48 12.73
CA GLY A 49 13.64 -12.74 12.07
C GLY A 49 12.52 -13.77 11.94
N LYS A 50 11.27 -13.40 12.24
CA LYS A 50 10.12 -14.30 12.12
C LYS A 50 9.77 -14.64 10.67
N TYR A 51 10.20 -13.79 9.73
CA TYR A 51 9.94 -13.92 8.30
C TYR A 51 11.21 -13.63 7.49
N HIS A 52 11.33 -14.26 6.33
CA HIS A 52 12.49 -14.11 5.45
C HIS A 52 12.29 -13.07 4.35
N ILE A 53 11.04 -12.78 3.99
CA ILE A 53 10.65 -11.82 2.97
C ILE A 53 9.61 -10.88 3.55
N CYS A 54 9.83 -9.58 3.39
CA CYS A 54 8.92 -8.54 3.83
C CYS A 54 8.56 -7.63 2.66
N ILE A 55 7.26 -7.50 2.36
CA ILE A 55 6.76 -6.62 1.30
C ILE A 55 5.91 -5.55 1.96
N VAL A 56 6.44 -4.34 2.08
CA VAL A 56 5.81 -3.23 2.78
C VAL A 56 5.94 -1.92 2.02
N ARG A 57 5.11 -0.96 2.37
CA ARG A 57 5.11 0.39 1.81
C ARG A 57 6.02 1.32 2.57
N GLY A 58 6.60 2.28 1.83
CA GLY A 58 7.51 3.28 2.35
C GLY A 58 8.96 2.82 2.36
N GLU A 59 9.84 3.80 2.44
CA GLU A 59 11.26 3.54 2.59
C GLU A 59 11.57 3.25 4.06
N HIS A 60 12.16 2.08 4.30
CA HIS A 60 12.62 1.65 5.60
C HIS A 60 14.14 1.59 5.62
N ASN A 61 14.74 1.89 6.77
CA ASN A 61 16.19 1.80 6.95
C ASN A 61 16.61 0.32 7.00
N TRP A 62 16.93 -0.24 5.82
CA TRP A 62 17.37 -1.62 5.64
C TRP A 62 18.70 -1.64 4.90
N ASN A 63 19.73 -2.27 5.49
CA ASN A 63 21.11 -2.26 5.00
C ASN A 63 21.48 -3.48 4.16
N GLU A 64 20.55 -4.44 4.00
CA GLU A 64 20.75 -5.61 3.17
C GLU A 64 20.01 -5.45 1.83
N GLU A 65 19.40 -6.51 1.30
CA GLU A 65 18.82 -6.50 -0.04
C GLU A 65 17.39 -5.89 -0.05
N LYS A 66 17.13 -5.00 -1.01
CA LYS A 66 15.78 -4.47 -1.26
C LYS A 66 15.47 -4.38 -2.75
N ARG A 67 14.21 -4.51 -3.11
CA ARG A 67 13.72 -4.36 -4.49
C ARG A 67 12.44 -3.53 -4.50
N LEU A 68 12.40 -2.49 -5.33
CA LEU A 68 11.16 -1.77 -5.60
C LEU A 68 10.24 -2.66 -6.45
N LEU A 69 9.01 -2.91 -5.98
CA LEU A 69 8.03 -3.74 -6.68
C LEU A 69 6.96 -2.90 -7.36
N TRP A 70 6.52 -1.81 -6.73
CA TRP A 70 5.36 -1.07 -7.18
C TRP A 70 5.40 0.40 -6.74
N GLN A 71 4.95 1.28 -7.63
CA GLN A 71 4.70 2.69 -7.34
C GLN A 71 3.22 2.97 -7.60
N ASP A 72 2.50 3.37 -6.56
CA ASP A 72 1.05 3.52 -6.57
C ASP A 72 0.69 5.00 -6.33
N PRO A 73 0.08 5.69 -7.30
CA PRO A 73 -0.33 7.08 -7.10
C PRO A 73 -1.31 7.21 -5.93
N LEU A 74 -1.14 8.23 -5.12
CA LEU A 74 -2.14 8.63 -4.13
C LEU A 74 -3.25 9.41 -4.83
N CYS A 75 -4.49 9.18 -4.41
CA CYS A 75 -5.69 9.79 -4.98
C CYS A 75 -6.63 10.30 -3.90
N ALA A 76 -7.34 11.37 -4.22
CA ALA A 76 -8.60 11.72 -3.58
C ALA A 76 -9.71 10.93 -4.29
N PHE A 77 -10.44 10.10 -3.55
CA PHE A 77 -11.60 9.37 -4.05
C PHE A 77 -12.88 10.04 -3.63
N SER A 78 -13.79 10.23 -4.55
CA SER A 78 -15.11 10.82 -4.34
C SER A 78 -16.14 10.21 -5.28
N LYS A 79 -17.43 10.37 -4.97
CA LYS A 79 -18.51 9.96 -5.87
C LYS A 79 -18.55 10.82 -7.12
N ASP A 80 -18.41 12.13 -6.95
CA ASP A 80 -18.43 13.12 -8.02
C ASP A 80 -17.04 13.74 -8.21
N SER A 81 -16.85 14.45 -9.32
CA SER A 81 -15.58 15.16 -9.59
C SER A 81 -15.29 16.22 -8.52
N LEU A 82 -14.07 16.24 -8.01
CA LEU A 82 -13.59 17.22 -7.04
C LEU A 82 -12.94 18.42 -7.72
N ASN A 83 -13.26 19.62 -7.24
CA ASN A 83 -12.40 20.79 -7.46
C ASN A 83 -11.33 20.81 -6.37
N MET A 84 -10.08 20.53 -6.73
CA MET A 84 -8.98 20.39 -5.77
C MET A 84 -8.70 21.69 -5.01
N ASP A 85 -8.94 22.86 -5.60
CA ASP A 85 -8.76 24.16 -4.91
C ASP A 85 -9.74 24.34 -3.74
N LEU A 86 -10.89 23.66 -3.81
CA LEU A 86 -11.94 23.69 -2.80
C LEU A 86 -11.91 22.46 -1.87
N LEU A 87 -10.91 21.59 -1.97
CA LEU A 87 -10.83 20.33 -1.23
C LEU A 87 -11.05 20.51 0.29
N PRO A 88 -10.53 21.56 0.98
CA PRO A 88 -10.79 21.77 2.41
C PRO A 88 -12.24 22.07 2.78
N SER A 89 -13.11 22.35 1.81
CA SER A 89 -14.53 22.60 2.04
C SER A 89 -15.43 21.36 1.87
N TYR A 90 -14.88 20.30 1.27
CA TYR A 90 -15.62 19.05 1.12
C TYR A 90 -15.54 18.21 2.39
N PRO A 91 -16.61 17.44 2.71
CA PRO A 91 -16.59 16.47 3.80
C PRO A 91 -15.48 15.43 3.60
N TYR A 92 -14.61 15.26 4.60
CA TYR A 92 -13.52 14.29 4.58
C TYR A 92 -13.86 13.06 5.43
N ILE A 93 -13.69 11.88 4.84
CA ILE A 93 -13.78 10.59 5.53
C ILE A 93 -12.36 10.12 5.78
N HIS A 94 -11.92 10.22 7.03
CA HIS A 94 -10.58 9.85 7.44
C HIS A 94 -10.46 8.33 7.61
N TYR A 95 -9.62 7.70 6.79
CA TYR A 95 -9.20 6.32 7.01
C TYR A 95 -8.02 6.29 7.98
N MET A 96 -8.25 5.74 9.17
CA MET A 96 -7.21 5.57 10.19
C MET A 96 -6.15 4.58 9.68
N THR A 97 -4.94 5.06 9.48
CA THR A 97 -3.85 4.29 8.87
C THR A 97 -2.60 4.28 9.77
N ASP A 98 -1.51 3.71 9.26
CA ASP A 98 -0.23 3.74 10.00
C ASP A 98 0.33 5.18 10.04
N PRO A 99 1.06 5.54 11.13
CA PRO A 99 1.57 6.90 11.32
C PRO A 99 2.47 7.40 10.19
N LEU A 100 3.26 6.51 9.56
CA LEU A 100 4.14 6.91 8.45
C LEU A 100 3.34 7.36 7.24
N PHE A 101 2.25 6.66 6.95
CA PHE A 101 1.37 7.06 5.85
C PHE A 101 0.57 8.31 6.19
N GLN A 102 0.10 8.44 7.43
CA GLN A 102 -0.58 9.65 7.87
C GLN A 102 0.32 10.88 7.70
N ASN A 103 1.59 10.81 8.11
CA ASN A 103 2.53 11.91 7.92
C ASN A 103 2.68 12.32 6.43
N VAL A 104 2.74 11.35 5.51
CA VAL A 104 2.79 11.66 4.07
C VAL A 104 1.56 12.43 3.60
N LEU A 105 0.36 12.05 4.09
CA LEU A 105 -0.88 12.74 3.75
C LEU A 105 -0.95 14.13 4.38
N ASP A 106 -0.51 14.28 5.62
CA ASP A 106 -0.47 15.56 6.33
C ASP A 106 0.52 16.53 5.68
N ASP A 107 1.74 16.06 5.36
CA ASP A 107 2.75 16.85 4.66
C ASP A 107 2.23 17.34 3.32
N TRP A 108 1.59 16.45 2.53
CA TRP A 108 0.96 16.83 1.27
C TRP A 108 -0.17 17.85 1.49
N TRP A 109 -1.04 17.61 2.49
CA TRP A 109 -2.19 18.47 2.76
C TRP A 109 -1.74 19.89 3.10
N TYR A 110 -0.81 20.04 4.06
CA TYR A 110 -0.36 21.35 4.52
C TYR A 110 0.60 22.05 3.54
N ALA A 111 1.19 21.34 2.58
CA ALA A 111 1.88 21.94 1.46
C ALA A 111 0.92 22.66 0.48
N HIS A 112 -0.36 22.21 0.40
CA HIS A 112 -1.36 22.73 -0.53
C HIS A 112 -2.40 23.63 0.14
N TYR A 113 -2.76 23.36 1.40
CA TYR A 113 -3.86 24.01 2.09
C TYR A 113 -3.46 24.53 3.46
N LYS A 114 -3.98 25.74 3.80
CA LYS A 114 -3.76 26.36 5.12
C LYS A 114 -4.77 25.92 6.17
N LYS A 115 -5.89 25.32 5.75
CA LYS A 115 -6.96 24.87 6.63
C LYS A 115 -6.86 23.36 6.81
N PRO A 116 -7.17 22.82 7.99
CA PRO A 116 -7.27 21.37 8.18
C PRO A 116 -8.38 20.77 7.32
N PRO A 117 -8.35 19.45 7.05
CA PRO A 117 -9.47 18.78 6.39
C PRO A 117 -10.74 18.88 7.23
N PHE A 118 -11.89 19.02 6.55
CA PHE A 118 -13.20 19.00 7.20
C PHE A 118 -13.62 17.56 7.48
N THR A 119 -13.02 16.96 8.51
CA THR A 119 -13.25 15.56 8.88
C THR A 119 -14.64 15.41 9.52
N ILE A 120 -15.50 14.60 8.91
CA ILE A 120 -16.84 14.29 9.41
C ILE A 120 -16.97 12.86 9.93
N ILE A 121 -16.12 11.94 9.45
CA ILE A 121 -16.12 10.51 9.81
C ILE A 121 -14.68 10.03 9.91
N GLU A 122 -14.42 9.17 10.91
CA GLU A 122 -13.18 8.39 11.00
C GLU A 122 -13.51 6.90 11.01
N THR A 123 -12.73 6.08 10.28
CA THR A 123 -12.90 4.64 10.23
C THR A 123 -11.56 3.93 10.07
N ASP A 124 -11.39 2.77 10.68
CA ASP A 124 -10.23 1.89 10.58
C ASP A 124 -10.36 0.85 9.47
N ALA A 125 -11.54 0.76 8.84
CA ALA A 125 -11.84 -0.18 7.77
C ALA A 125 -11.86 0.50 6.39
N MET A 126 -10.84 0.23 5.57
CA MET A 126 -10.68 0.82 4.23
C MET A 126 -11.89 0.55 3.32
N ASP A 127 -12.40 -0.68 3.31
CA ASP A 127 -13.55 -1.05 2.48
C ASP A 127 -14.82 -0.29 2.92
N THR A 128 -14.99 -0.07 4.23
CA THR A 128 -16.08 0.76 4.79
C THR A 128 -15.93 2.22 4.36
N CYS A 129 -14.72 2.77 4.46
CA CYS A 129 -14.42 4.13 4.00
C CYS A 129 -14.80 4.32 2.53
N LEU A 130 -14.39 3.41 1.65
CA LEU A 130 -14.71 3.46 0.21
C LEU A 130 -16.22 3.32 -0.06
N LYS A 131 -16.95 2.52 0.71
CA LYS A 131 -18.41 2.43 0.63
C LYS A 131 -19.10 3.74 1.00
N MET A 132 -18.63 4.42 2.03
CA MET A 132 -19.13 5.74 2.41
C MET A 132 -18.90 6.79 1.31
N VAL A 133 -17.71 6.74 0.66
CA VAL A 133 -17.42 7.58 -0.50
C VAL A 133 -18.38 7.26 -1.66
N GLN A 134 -18.64 5.99 -1.94
CA GLN A 134 -19.57 5.54 -2.98
C GLN A 134 -20.99 6.06 -2.74
N GLU A 135 -21.44 6.15 -1.48
CA GLU A 135 -22.73 6.73 -1.11
C GLU A 135 -22.74 8.28 -1.17
N GLY A 136 -21.59 8.91 -1.41
CA GLY A 136 -21.49 10.37 -1.56
C GLY A 136 -21.40 11.13 -0.24
N LEU A 137 -20.99 10.47 0.85
CA LEU A 137 -20.82 11.12 2.16
C LEU A 137 -19.63 12.08 2.20
N GLY A 138 -18.69 11.96 1.26
CA GLY A 138 -17.51 12.81 1.20
C GLY A 138 -16.40 12.21 0.33
N PHE A 139 -15.17 12.67 0.54
CA PHE A 139 -13.99 12.13 -0.11
C PHE A 139 -13.03 11.48 0.89
N THR A 140 -12.13 10.65 0.39
CA THR A 140 -11.03 10.06 1.18
C THR A 140 -9.73 10.07 0.39
N LEU A 141 -8.58 9.99 1.10
CA LEU A 141 -7.23 9.97 0.52
C LEU A 141 -6.63 8.57 0.68
N LEU A 142 -6.45 7.87 -0.44
CA LEU A 142 -5.92 6.51 -0.48
C LEU A 142 -5.03 6.30 -1.70
N SER A 143 -4.29 5.21 -1.74
CA SER A 143 -3.59 4.77 -2.95
C SER A 143 -4.58 4.33 -4.01
N ARG A 144 -4.27 4.59 -5.28
CA ARG A 144 -5.15 4.31 -6.44
C ARG A 144 -5.64 2.85 -6.48
N SER A 145 -4.76 1.90 -6.16
CA SER A 145 -5.13 0.48 -6.13
C SER A 145 -6.22 0.15 -5.12
N CYS A 146 -6.41 0.95 -4.07
CA CYS A 146 -7.45 0.69 -3.06
C CYS A 146 -8.87 0.79 -3.62
N GLY A 147 -9.10 1.69 -4.58
CA GLY A 147 -10.42 1.95 -5.15
C GLY A 147 -10.78 1.10 -6.38
N GLN A 148 -9.86 0.23 -6.87
CA GLN A 148 -10.07 -0.46 -8.15
C GLN A 148 -11.28 -1.42 -8.17
N ASP A 149 -11.68 -1.96 -7.01
CA ASP A 149 -12.86 -2.84 -6.87
C ASP A 149 -14.13 -2.07 -6.45
N THR A 150 -14.05 -0.75 -6.34
CA THR A 150 -15.19 0.09 -5.93
C THR A 150 -15.72 0.85 -7.15
N PRO A 151 -16.85 0.44 -7.74
CA PRO A 151 -17.41 1.14 -8.90
C PRO A 151 -18.01 2.49 -8.48
N HIS A 152 -18.21 3.37 -9.46
CA HIS A 152 -18.87 4.66 -9.28
C HIS A 152 -18.20 5.60 -8.26
N ILE A 153 -16.86 5.55 -8.18
CA ILE A 153 -16.04 6.55 -7.51
C ILE A 153 -14.99 7.08 -8.47
N HIS A 154 -14.62 8.35 -8.30
CA HIS A 154 -13.65 9.02 -9.16
C HIS A 154 -12.31 9.22 -8.42
N PRO A 155 -11.20 8.62 -8.89
CA PRO A 155 -9.87 8.90 -8.36
C PRO A 155 -9.28 10.17 -9.01
N THR A 156 -9.03 11.19 -8.21
CA THR A 156 -8.23 12.35 -8.61
C THR A 156 -6.82 12.19 -8.06
N VAL A 157 -5.81 12.10 -8.93
CA VAL A 157 -4.42 11.90 -8.53
C VAL A 157 -3.91 13.12 -7.77
N LEU A 158 -3.31 12.88 -6.59
CA LEU A 158 -2.64 13.91 -5.82
C LEU A 158 -1.29 14.24 -6.47
N THR A 159 -0.99 15.52 -6.56
CA THR A 159 0.30 16.00 -7.09
C THR A 159 1.09 16.74 -6.03
N THR A 160 2.41 16.74 -6.14
CA THR A 160 3.28 17.60 -5.35
C THR A 160 3.10 19.06 -5.79
N VAL A 161 3.68 20.00 -5.06
CA VAL A 161 3.67 21.44 -5.43
C VAL A 161 4.35 21.69 -6.78
N GLU A 162 5.24 20.79 -7.23
CA GLU A 162 5.87 20.85 -8.56
C GLU A 162 5.03 20.17 -9.66
N GLY A 163 3.82 19.71 -9.35
CA GLY A 163 2.90 19.08 -10.29
C GLY A 163 3.19 17.61 -10.63
N LYS A 164 4.10 16.94 -9.90
CA LYS A 164 4.39 15.52 -10.08
C LYS A 164 3.41 14.65 -9.28
N PRO A 165 3.01 13.46 -9.79
CA PRO A 165 2.18 12.55 -9.01
C PRO A 165 2.83 12.20 -7.68
N LEU A 166 2.05 12.25 -6.60
CA LEU A 166 2.48 11.76 -5.29
C LEU A 166 2.37 10.24 -5.29
N LEU A 167 3.52 9.55 -5.23
CA LEU A 167 3.61 8.10 -5.35
C LEU A 167 3.87 7.46 -3.98
N ARG A 168 3.28 6.29 -3.78
CA ARG A 168 3.56 5.43 -2.63
C ARG A 168 4.24 4.16 -3.11
N GLU A 169 5.48 3.98 -2.71
CA GLU A 169 6.33 2.86 -3.11
C GLU A 169 6.08 1.62 -2.26
N THR A 170 6.09 0.45 -2.89
CA THR A 170 6.06 -0.85 -2.23
C THR A 170 7.37 -1.56 -2.52
N TRP A 171 8.07 -1.93 -1.45
CA TRP A 171 9.38 -2.56 -1.48
C TRP A 171 9.34 -3.99 -0.96
N MET A 172 10.15 -4.85 -1.55
CA MET A 172 10.48 -6.18 -1.03
C MET A 172 11.84 -6.10 -0.35
N PHE A 173 11.88 -6.46 0.93
CA PHE A 173 13.08 -6.58 1.74
C PHE A 173 13.38 -8.04 2.02
N TYR A 174 14.66 -8.43 1.95
CA TYR A 174 15.12 -9.78 2.24
C TYR A 174 16.59 -9.74 2.67
N ARG A 175 17.11 -10.84 3.26
CA ARG A 175 18.46 -10.90 3.80
C ARG A 175 19.45 -11.34 2.73
N HIS A 176 20.73 -10.96 2.85
CA HIS A 176 21.81 -11.37 1.93
C HIS A 176 21.91 -12.88 1.76
N ASN A 177 21.68 -13.63 2.84
CA ASN A 177 21.76 -15.07 2.82
C ASN A 177 20.48 -15.78 2.33
N TYR A 178 19.56 -15.06 1.66
CA TYR A 178 18.29 -15.60 1.15
C TYR A 178 18.47 -16.85 0.27
N HIS A 179 19.62 -16.96 -0.41
CA HIS A 179 19.98 -18.07 -1.30
C HIS A 179 20.21 -19.40 -0.57
N LEU A 180 20.44 -19.39 0.75
CA LEU A 180 20.64 -20.60 1.56
C LEU A 180 19.30 -21.37 1.77
N LEU A 181 18.18 -20.69 1.62
CA LEU A 181 16.85 -21.29 1.75
C LEU A 181 16.22 -21.40 0.36
N THR A 182 16.17 -22.61 -0.18
CA THR A 182 15.72 -22.90 -1.55
C THR A 182 14.36 -22.26 -1.87
N SER A 183 13.40 -22.30 -0.95
CA SER A 183 12.06 -21.72 -1.16
C SER A 183 12.08 -20.19 -1.18
N VAL A 184 12.89 -19.58 -0.29
CA VAL A 184 13.06 -18.13 -0.23
C VAL A 184 13.75 -17.64 -1.49
N LYS A 185 14.85 -18.31 -1.89
CA LYS A 185 15.56 -18.03 -3.13
C LYS A 185 14.62 -18.08 -4.35
N ALA A 186 13.85 -19.16 -4.47
CA ALA A 186 12.92 -19.33 -5.58
C ALA A 186 11.91 -18.18 -5.67
N PHE A 187 11.35 -17.75 -4.53
CA PHE A 187 10.40 -16.65 -4.53
C PHE A 187 11.05 -15.29 -4.82
N VAL A 188 12.21 -15.00 -4.22
CA VAL A 188 12.93 -13.74 -4.47
C VAL A 188 13.36 -13.64 -5.93
N ASP A 189 13.91 -14.71 -6.51
CA ASP A 189 14.36 -14.72 -7.91
C ASP A 189 13.14 -14.55 -8.86
N PHE A 190 12.04 -15.26 -8.60
CA PHE A 190 10.79 -15.10 -9.33
C PHE A 190 10.27 -13.65 -9.29
N MET A 191 10.34 -13.00 -8.13
CA MET A 191 9.93 -11.59 -8.00
C MET A 191 10.88 -10.65 -8.73
N LYS A 192 12.19 -10.91 -8.73
CA LYS A 192 13.20 -10.12 -9.47
C LYS A 192 13.01 -10.19 -10.99
N GLU A 193 12.57 -11.34 -11.52
CA GLU A 193 12.29 -11.49 -12.95
C GLU A 193 11.01 -10.78 -13.37
N LYS A 194 10.09 -10.57 -12.43
CA LYS A 194 8.78 -9.99 -12.71
C LYS A 194 8.73 -8.47 -12.55
N TYR A 195 9.53 -7.92 -11.66
CA TYR A 195 9.62 -6.51 -11.28
C TYR A 195 11.06 -6.01 -11.34
#